data_822733a8ef2cc4d0d2aba070c407ac83
#
_entry.id   822733a8ef2cc4d0d2aba070c407ac83
#
_cell.length_a   1.000
_cell.length_b   1.000
_cell.length_c   1.000
_cell.angle_alpha   90.00
_cell.angle_beta   90.00
_cell.angle_gamma   90.00
#
_symmetry.space_group_name_H-M   'P 1'
#
loop_
_entity.id
_entity.type
_entity.pdbx_description
1 polymer ?
#
loop_
_entity_poly.entity_id
_entity_poly.type
_entity_poly.pdbx_seq_one_letter_code
_entity_poly.pdbx_strand_id
1 'polypeptide(L)'
;MKFLHISDLHIGKRVNEFSMIEDQKYILRQIKEIALEKQVDAVMIAGDIYDKPVPSAEAVQLFDQFLTGLADCGKKVFAVSGNHDSAERIAFGAQLMSSREVYVSPVYDGEVRCVTCQDAYGELLSLI
;
A
#
# COMPACT_ATOMS: atom_id res chain seq x y z
N MET A 1 5.41 -5.52 -17.56
CA MET A 1 4.62 -5.04 -16.42
C MET A 1 5.12 -3.67 -15.97
N LYS A 2 4.24 -2.73 -15.71
CA LYS A 2 4.57 -1.36 -15.30
C LYS A 2 4.17 -1.13 -13.85
N PHE A 3 5.11 -0.65 -13.03
CA PHE A 3 4.92 -0.41 -11.61
C PHE A 3 4.94 1.08 -11.28
N LEU A 4 4.12 1.50 -10.33
CA LEU A 4 4.29 2.72 -9.58
C LEU A 4 4.88 2.36 -8.21
N HIS A 5 6.06 2.87 -7.91
CA HIS A 5 6.73 2.65 -6.63
C HIS A 5 6.60 3.90 -5.76
N ILE A 6 6.07 3.73 -4.56
CA ILE A 6 5.92 4.79 -3.55
C ILE A 6 6.43 4.29 -2.21
N SER A 7 6.86 5.21 -1.34
CA SER A 7 7.32 4.92 0.02
C SER A 7 7.08 6.11 0.92
N ASP A 8 7.30 5.93 2.22
CA ASP A 8 7.34 7.02 3.20
C ASP A 8 6.06 7.87 3.21
N LEU A 9 4.91 7.22 3.21
CA LEU A 9 3.61 7.90 3.20
C LEU A 9 3.34 8.62 4.52
N HIS A 10 3.82 8.08 5.64
CA HIS A 10 3.66 8.62 6.99
C HIS A 10 2.22 9.11 7.27
N ILE A 11 1.22 8.29 6.92
CA ILE A 11 -0.19 8.64 7.08
C ILE A 11 -0.50 8.89 8.56
N GLY A 12 -1.19 10.00 8.83
CA GLY A 12 -1.48 10.47 10.18
C GLY A 12 -0.42 11.40 10.75
N LYS A 13 0.54 11.85 9.93
CA LYS A 13 1.57 12.81 10.34
C LYS A 13 0.95 14.11 10.85
N ARG A 14 1.57 14.65 11.90
CA ARG A 14 1.25 15.97 12.45
C ARG A 14 2.51 16.84 12.43
N VAL A 15 2.34 18.10 12.07
CA VAL A 15 3.40 19.09 12.06
C VAL A 15 2.99 20.23 13.00
N ASN A 16 3.73 20.48 14.07
CA ASN A 16 3.41 21.49 15.10
C ASN A 16 1.95 21.37 15.57
N GLU A 17 1.51 20.15 15.89
CA GLU A 17 0.14 19.81 16.34
C GLU A 17 -0.95 19.93 15.24
N PHE A 18 -0.64 20.41 14.04
CA PHE A 18 -1.56 20.39 12.91
C PHE A 18 -1.59 19.02 12.24
N SER A 19 -2.79 18.50 12.04
CA SER A 19 -2.98 17.25 11.29
C SER A 19 -2.76 17.50 9.80
N MET A 20 -1.97 16.62 9.17
CA MET A 20 -1.72 16.66 7.72
C MET A 20 -2.70 15.77 6.93
N ILE A 21 -3.73 15.23 7.58
CA ILE A 21 -4.61 14.20 6.99
C ILE A 21 -5.31 14.67 5.71
N GLU A 22 -5.72 15.93 5.64
CA GLU A 22 -6.40 16.49 4.46
C GLU A 22 -5.43 16.62 3.27
N ASP A 23 -4.20 17.06 3.54
CA ASP A 23 -3.15 17.11 2.51
C ASP A 23 -2.79 15.71 2.04
N GLN A 24 -2.75 14.74 2.96
CA GLN A 24 -2.48 13.34 2.64
C GLN A 24 -3.60 12.70 1.83
N LYS A 25 -4.87 13.01 2.13
CA LYS A 25 -6.01 12.62 1.27
C LYS A 25 -5.86 13.14 -0.15
N TYR A 26 -5.46 14.40 -0.29
CA TYR A 26 -5.24 15.02 -1.59
C TYR A 26 -4.12 14.30 -2.36
N ILE A 27 -2.96 14.08 -1.73
CA ILE A 27 -1.81 13.42 -2.35
C ILE A 27 -2.13 11.96 -2.75
N LEU A 28 -2.78 11.19 -1.88
CA LEU A 28 -3.15 9.80 -2.19
C LEU A 28 -4.13 9.72 -3.36
N ARG A 29 -5.04 10.70 -3.48
CA ARG A 29 -5.91 10.81 -4.65
C ARG A 29 -5.11 11.06 -5.93
N GLN A 30 -4.15 11.99 -5.89
CA GLN A 30 -3.27 12.26 -7.02
C GLN A 30 -2.43 11.04 -7.42
N ILE A 31 -1.89 10.31 -6.45
CA ILE A 31 -1.17 9.06 -6.71
C ILE A 31 -2.05 8.05 -7.46
N LYS A 32 -3.31 7.89 -7.04
CA LYS A 32 -4.27 7.04 -7.73
C LYS A 32 -4.54 7.52 -9.16
N GLU A 33 -4.74 8.82 -9.37
CA GLU A 33 -4.95 9.41 -10.70
C GLU A 33 -3.74 9.17 -11.61
N ILE A 34 -2.52 9.33 -11.11
CA ILE A 34 -1.28 9.03 -11.84
C ILE A 34 -1.21 7.54 -12.21
N ALA A 35 -1.56 6.65 -11.27
CA ALA A 35 -1.57 5.21 -11.54
C ALA A 35 -2.54 4.83 -12.68
N LEU A 36 -3.68 5.51 -12.77
CA LEU A 36 -4.65 5.34 -13.84
C LEU A 36 -4.17 5.95 -15.16
N GLU A 37 -3.73 7.20 -15.14
CA GLU A 37 -3.24 7.92 -16.32
C GLU A 37 -2.08 7.19 -16.99
N LYS A 38 -1.11 6.74 -16.17
CA LYS A 38 0.07 6.01 -16.66
C LYS A 38 -0.21 4.54 -16.96
N GLN A 39 -1.43 4.06 -16.70
CA GLN A 39 -1.85 2.68 -16.95
C GLN A 39 -0.85 1.68 -16.32
N VAL A 40 -0.52 1.89 -15.03
CA VAL A 40 0.34 0.94 -14.33
C VAL A 40 -0.42 -0.36 -14.05
N ASP A 41 0.30 -1.48 -14.02
CA ASP A 41 -0.26 -2.78 -13.69
C ASP A 41 -0.36 -2.96 -12.19
N ALA A 42 0.62 -2.41 -11.45
CA ALA A 42 0.68 -2.55 -10.00
C ALA A 42 1.27 -1.33 -9.30
N VAL A 43 0.96 -1.21 -8.01
CA VAL A 43 1.53 -0.21 -7.10
C VAL A 43 2.32 -0.92 -6.01
N MET A 44 3.57 -0.52 -5.82
CA MET A 44 4.44 -1.01 -4.75
C MET A 44 4.56 0.06 -3.67
N ILE A 45 4.24 -0.31 -2.43
CA ILE A 45 4.31 0.57 -1.25
C ILE A 45 5.44 0.04 -0.35
N ALA A 46 6.56 0.74 -0.33
CA ALA A 46 7.80 0.28 0.29
C ALA A 46 8.05 0.95 1.64
N GLY A 47 7.27 0.55 2.64
CA GLY A 47 7.49 0.92 4.04
C GLY A 47 7.03 2.30 4.46
N ASP A 48 7.05 2.52 5.77
CA ASP A 48 6.66 3.74 6.46
C ASP A 48 5.28 4.27 6.02
N ILE A 49 4.31 3.35 6.03
CA ILE A 49 2.92 3.61 5.64
C ILE A 49 2.28 4.57 6.65
N TYR A 50 2.44 4.29 7.92
CA TYR A 50 1.96 5.15 9.00
C TYR A 50 3.08 5.93 9.66
N ASP A 51 2.75 7.10 10.19
CA ASP A 51 3.71 7.94 10.93
C ASP A 51 4.08 7.34 12.29
N LYS A 52 3.21 6.50 12.86
CA LYS A 52 3.38 5.87 14.18
C LYS A 52 3.02 4.39 14.14
N PRO A 53 3.66 3.55 14.98
CA PRO A 53 3.31 2.12 15.11
C PRO A 53 1.86 1.87 15.51
N VAL A 54 1.24 2.82 16.25
CA VAL A 54 -0.18 2.82 16.59
C VAL A 54 -0.84 3.99 15.86
N PRO A 55 -1.33 3.78 14.64
CA PRO A 55 -1.97 4.84 13.87
C PRO A 55 -3.34 5.21 14.46
N SER A 56 -3.78 6.42 14.17
CA SER A 56 -5.16 6.83 14.49
C SER A 56 -6.16 6.07 13.61
N ALA A 57 -7.41 5.97 14.08
CA ALA A 57 -8.48 5.38 13.29
C ALA A 57 -8.66 6.08 11.94
N GLU A 58 -8.50 7.39 11.91
CA GLU A 58 -8.60 8.21 10.71
C GLU A 58 -7.48 7.88 9.69
N ALA A 59 -6.25 7.67 10.18
CA ALA A 59 -5.13 7.24 9.34
C ALA A 59 -5.38 5.85 8.73
N VAL A 60 -5.89 4.91 9.53
CA VAL A 60 -6.24 3.56 9.08
C VAL A 60 -7.33 3.61 8.02
N GLN A 61 -8.38 4.40 8.23
CA GLN A 61 -9.47 4.58 7.26
C GLN A 61 -8.97 5.19 5.95
N LEU A 62 -8.08 6.17 6.02
CA LEU A 62 -7.52 6.80 4.82
C LEU A 62 -6.70 5.80 4.00
N PHE A 63 -5.88 4.99 4.65
CA PHE A 63 -5.10 3.96 3.96
C PHE A 63 -6.00 2.87 3.36
N ASP A 64 -7.00 2.41 4.10
CA ASP A 64 -8.00 1.45 3.61
C ASP A 64 -8.73 1.97 2.36
N GLN A 65 -9.17 3.22 2.38
CA GLN A 65 -9.80 3.87 1.22
C GLN A 65 -8.86 3.95 0.01
N PHE A 66 -7.59 4.21 0.25
CA PHE A 66 -6.58 4.25 -0.81
C PHE A 66 -6.36 2.88 -1.45
N LEU A 67 -6.17 1.83 -0.64
CA LEU A 67 -6.02 0.46 -1.11
C LEU A 67 -7.25 -0.02 -1.89
N THR A 68 -8.43 0.21 -1.31
CA THR A 68 -9.72 -0.12 -1.94
C THR A 68 -9.86 0.59 -3.28
N GLY A 69 -9.55 1.88 -3.32
CA GLY A 69 -9.63 2.66 -4.55
C GLY A 69 -8.68 2.19 -5.66
N LEU A 70 -7.51 1.67 -5.32
CA LEU A 70 -6.60 1.05 -6.29
C LEU A 70 -7.13 -0.30 -6.77
N ALA A 71 -7.56 -1.16 -5.85
CA ALA A 71 -8.11 -2.48 -6.15
C ALA A 71 -9.37 -2.39 -7.03
N ASP A 72 -10.28 -1.47 -6.75
CA ASP A 72 -11.49 -1.24 -7.55
C ASP A 72 -11.18 -0.76 -8.98
N CYS A 73 -10.01 -0.15 -9.18
CA CYS A 73 -9.50 0.21 -10.49
C CYS A 73 -8.68 -0.92 -11.16
N GLY A 74 -8.72 -2.13 -10.61
CA GLY A 74 -8.00 -3.29 -11.14
C GLY A 74 -6.48 -3.21 -11.01
N LYS A 75 -5.96 -2.43 -10.05
CA LYS A 75 -4.52 -2.35 -9.80
C LYS A 75 -4.11 -3.33 -8.72
N LYS A 76 -3.08 -4.11 -9.00
CA LYS A 76 -2.45 -4.95 -7.97
C LYS A 76 -1.68 -4.06 -7.00
N VAL A 77 -1.69 -4.39 -5.72
CA VAL A 77 -0.96 -3.64 -4.70
C VAL A 77 -0.05 -4.58 -3.93
N PHE A 78 1.20 -4.16 -3.76
CA PHE A 78 2.20 -4.86 -2.95
C PHE A 78 2.70 -3.90 -1.89
N ALA A 79 2.50 -4.24 -0.63
CA ALA A 79 2.89 -3.39 0.49
C ALA A 79 3.78 -4.13 1.48
N VAL A 80 4.85 -3.48 1.91
CA VAL A 80 5.72 -3.95 2.98
C VAL A 80 5.74 -2.91 4.10
N SER A 81 5.87 -3.37 5.35
CA SER A 81 6.05 -2.48 6.49
C SER A 81 7.45 -1.86 6.51
N GLY A 82 7.54 -0.63 7.02
CA GLY A 82 8.81 0.05 7.33
C GLY A 82 9.14 0.00 8.82
N ASN A 83 10.18 0.73 9.22
CA ASN A 83 10.62 0.75 10.60
C ASN A 83 9.72 1.62 11.52
N HIS A 84 8.91 2.49 10.97
CA HIS A 84 7.87 3.25 11.69
C HIS A 84 6.55 2.49 11.84
N ASP A 85 6.34 1.45 11.05
CA ASP A 85 5.13 0.65 11.06
C ASP A 85 5.18 -0.48 12.10
N SER A 86 4.00 -0.93 12.56
CA SER A 86 3.86 -2.24 13.18
C SER A 86 3.53 -3.26 12.09
N ALA A 87 4.43 -4.20 11.85
CA ALA A 87 4.25 -5.22 10.83
C ALA A 87 2.97 -6.05 11.07
N GLU A 88 2.65 -6.35 12.34
CA GLU A 88 1.43 -7.08 12.72
C GLU A 88 0.16 -6.31 12.36
N ARG A 89 0.17 -4.99 12.52
CA ARG A 89 -0.98 -4.14 12.20
C ARG A 89 -1.17 -3.98 10.70
N ILE A 90 -0.07 -3.82 9.96
CA ILE A 90 -0.09 -3.76 8.50
C ILE A 90 -0.57 -5.09 7.92
N ALA A 91 -0.10 -6.22 8.46
CA ALA A 91 -0.48 -7.56 8.01
C ALA A 91 -1.90 -7.97 8.43
N PHE A 92 -2.57 -7.19 9.29
CA PHE A 92 -3.95 -7.50 9.69
C PHE A 92 -4.89 -7.53 8.48
N GLY A 93 -5.57 -8.64 8.30
CA GLY A 93 -6.48 -8.83 7.17
C GLY A 93 -5.81 -9.19 5.83
N ALA A 94 -4.49 -9.40 5.79
CA ALA A 94 -3.74 -9.70 4.56
C ALA A 94 -4.35 -10.86 3.75
N GLN A 95 -4.88 -11.89 4.39
CA GLN A 95 -5.52 -13.01 3.70
C GLN A 95 -6.81 -12.60 2.96
N LEU A 96 -7.60 -11.71 3.54
CA LEU A 96 -8.80 -11.17 2.89
C LEU A 96 -8.43 -10.23 1.76
N MET A 97 -7.41 -9.40 1.95
CA MET A 97 -6.92 -8.46 0.95
C MET A 97 -6.35 -9.17 -0.29
N SER A 98 -5.71 -10.33 -0.11
CA SER A 98 -5.12 -11.09 -1.22
C SER A 98 -6.15 -11.53 -2.26
N SER A 99 -7.39 -11.79 -1.86
CA SER A 99 -8.50 -12.12 -2.79
C SER A 99 -8.85 -10.96 -3.73
N ARG A 100 -8.41 -9.76 -3.42
CA ARG A 100 -8.57 -8.55 -4.23
C ARG A 100 -7.25 -8.05 -4.83
N GLU A 101 -6.26 -8.92 -4.92
CA GLU A 101 -4.93 -8.63 -5.45
C GLU A 101 -4.18 -7.53 -4.65
N VAL A 102 -4.48 -7.39 -3.37
CA VAL A 102 -3.74 -6.55 -2.43
C VAL A 102 -2.90 -7.47 -1.53
N TYR A 103 -1.61 -7.47 -1.76
CA TYR A 103 -0.64 -8.33 -1.10
C TYR A 103 0.15 -7.52 -0.06
N VAL A 104 0.01 -7.89 1.19
CA VAL A 104 0.73 -7.27 2.30
C VAL A 104 1.74 -8.27 2.84
N SER A 105 2.99 -7.84 2.99
CA SER A 105 4.02 -8.69 3.58
C SER A 105 3.63 -9.07 5.01
N PRO A 106 3.62 -10.36 5.35
CA PRO A 106 3.41 -10.78 6.72
C PRO A 106 4.62 -10.39 7.60
N VAL A 107 4.47 -10.55 8.90
CA VAL A 107 5.61 -10.54 9.81
C VAL A 107 6.58 -11.63 9.37
N TYR A 108 7.86 -11.30 9.25
CA TYR A 108 8.88 -12.27 8.83
C TYR A 108 9.02 -13.39 9.87
N ASP A 109 8.76 -14.60 9.43
CA ASP A 109 8.77 -15.83 10.25
C ASP A 109 9.92 -16.79 9.89
N GLY A 110 10.86 -16.32 9.05
CA GLY A 110 11.97 -17.12 8.53
C GLY A 110 11.73 -17.65 7.11
N GLU A 111 10.53 -17.48 6.57
CA GLU A 111 10.18 -17.90 5.22
C GLU A 111 9.95 -16.67 4.31
N VAL A 112 10.44 -16.78 3.09
CA VAL A 112 10.20 -15.79 2.04
C VAL A 112 9.04 -16.25 1.18
N ARG A 113 8.02 -15.41 1.02
CA ARG A 113 6.83 -15.72 0.23
C ARG A 113 6.89 -15.01 -1.12
N CYS A 114 6.75 -15.80 -2.17
CA CYS A 114 6.66 -15.28 -3.54
C CYS A 114 5.20 -15.10 -3.95
N VAL A 115 4.90 -13.92 -4.52
CA VAL A 115 3.65 -13.69 -5.23
C VAL A 115 3.96 -13.59 -6.71
N THR A 116 3.31 -14.44 -7.50
CA THR A 116 3.48 -14.45 -8.95
C THR A 116 2.29 -13.76 -9.60
N CYS A 117 2.56 -12.82 -10.49
CA CYS A 117 1.51 -12.16 -11.26
C CYS A 117 1.88 -12.07 -12.74
N GLN A 118 0.84 -12.01 -13.56
CA GLN A 118 0.95 -11.88 -15.01
C GLN A 118 0.45 -10.51 -15.45
N ASP A 119 1.04 -9.97 -16.47
CA ASP A 119 0.52 -8.82 -17.19
C ASP A 119 -0.30 -9.24 -18.41
N ALA A 120 -0.75 -8.26 -19.21
CA ALA A 120 -1.52 -8.50 -20.43
C ALA A 120 -0.76 -9.29 -21.51
N TYR A 121 0.55 -9.40 -21.40
CA TYR A 121 1.43 -10.13 -22.33
C TYR A 121 1.83 -11.50 -21.81
N GLY A 122 1.36 -11.88 -20.64
CA GLY A 122 1.67 -13.17 -20.00
C GLY A 122 3.02 -13.18 -19.27
N GLU A 123 3.68 -12.06 -19.11
CA GLU A 123 4.92 -11.96 -18.30
C GLU A 123 4.64 -12.31 -16.85
N LEU A 124 5.51 -13.17 -16.29
CA LEU A 124 5.46 -13.57 -14.89
C LEU A 124 6.45 -12.75 -14.10
N LEU A 125 5.98 -12.04 -13.08
CA LEU A 125 6.82 -11.40 -12.09
C LEU A 125 6.60 -12.07 -10.74
N SER A 126 7.68 -12.48 -10.10
CA SER A 126 7.66 -12.97 -8.73
C SER A 126 8.18 -11.87 -7.81
N LEU A 127 7.34 -11.46 -6.86
CA LEU A 127 7.70 -10.50 -5.80
C LEU A 127 7.82 -11.24 -4.48
N ILE A 128 8.86 -10.91 -3.74
CA ILE A 128 9.22 -11.53 -2.47
C ILE A 128 8.81 -10.61 -1.32
#